data_1076d4a830be0846e4dd4c105602b043
#
_entry.id   1076d4a830be0846e4dd4c105602b043
#
_cell.length_a   1.000
_cell.length_b   1.000
_cell.length_c   1.000
_cell.angle_alpha   90.00
_cell.angle_beta   90.00
_cell.angle_gamma   90.00
#
_symmetry.space_group_name_H-M   'P 1'
#
loop_
_entity.id
_entity.type
_entity.pdbx_description
1 polymer ?
#
loop_
_entity_poly.entity_id
_entity_poly.type
_entity_poly.pdbx_seq_one_letter_code
_entity_poly.pdbx_strand_id
1 'polypeptide(L)'
;MSSNYKYVLLNKPYGVLSQFTSEEEHRNLSEFNLPPDIYAAGRLDKDSEGLLLLTNDGPFIKKFLDSHPRTYWVQVERVPTDDDLQVLRNGVKIKGGDTSPCLVKLIQSPNITERNPPVRFRKNVPTSWLEITLTEGKNRQVRRMTAKIGFPTLRLIRVGLGKIKLD
;
A
#
# COMPACT_ATOMS: atom_id res chain seq x y z
N MET A 1 9.73 -12.54 -31.73
CA MET A 1 10.61 -11.46 -31.29
C MET A 1 10.50 -11.26 -29.78
N SER A 2 11.62 -11.25 -29.12
CA SER A 2 11.63 -10.95 -27.71
C SER A 2 11.30 -9.46 -27.54
N SER A 3 10.26 -9.20 -26.79
CA SER A 3 9.93 -7.82 -26.39
C SER A 3 10.95 -7.35 -25.36
N ASN A 4 11.48 -6.16 -25.54
CA ASN A 4 12.43 -5.55 -24.59
C ASN A 4 11.70 -4.91 -23.41
N TYR A 5 10.82 -5.69 -22.76
CA TYR A 5 10.13 -5.20 -21.57
C TYR A 5 11.07 -5.12 -20.37
N LYS A 6 10.90 -4.07 -19.61
CA LYS A 6 11.65 -3.83 -18.38
C LYS A 6 10.72 -4.01 -17.18
N TYR A 7 11.24 -4.60 -16.13
CA TYR A 7 10.51 -4.77 -14.87
C TYR A 7 11.42 -4.33 -13.73
N VAL A 8 10.94 -3.39 -12.91
CA VAL A 8 11.71 -2.84 -11.79
C VAL A 8 10.84 -2.88 -10.54
N LEU A 9 11.42 -3.32 -9.45
CA LEU A 9 10.79 -3.25 -8.13
C LEU A 9 11.47 -2.15 -7.33
N LEU A 10 10.67 -1.25 -6.77
CA LEU A 10 11.15 -0.17 -5.93
C LEU A 10 10.47 -0.27 -4.57
N ASN A 11 11.24 -0.13 -3.51
CA ASN A 11 10.70 0.12 -2.19
C ASN A 11 10.47 1.63 -2.07
N LYS A 12 9.25 2.05 -2.44
CA LYS A 12 8.93 3.47 -2.49
C LYS A 12 8.88 4.05 -1.07
N PRO A 13 9.65 5.11 -0.80
CA PRO A 13 9.58 5.74 0.52
C PRO A 13 8.33 6.62 0.67
N TYR A 14 8.03 6.96 1.92
CA TYR A 14 7.00 7.92 2.26
C TYR A 14 7.29 9.28 1.61
N GLY A 15 6.25 9.95 1.16
CA GLY A 15 6.36 11.32 0.66
C GLY A 15 6.70 11.43 -0.83
N VAL A 16 6.79 10.33 -1.54
CA VAL A 16 7.15 10.29 -2.97
C VAL A 16 5.94 9.88 -3.79
N LEU A 17 5.67 10.64 -4.85
CA LEU A 17 4.60 10.33 -5.81
C LEU A 17 5.01 9.14 -6.69
N SER A 18 4.04 8.29 -7.05
CA SER A 18 4.26 7.13 -7.94
C SER A 18 4.25 7.54 -9.43
N GLN A 19 4.93 8.62 -9.74
CA GLN A 19 5.05 9.15 -11.11
C GLN A 19 6.36 9.92 -11.25
N PHE A 20 6.77 10.19 -12.49
CA PHE A 20 8.05 10.82 -12.78
C PHE A 20 7.97 12.35 -12.88
N THR A 21 6.77 12.91 -12.84
CA THR A 21 6.55 14.36 -12.92
C THR A 21 5.60 14.82 -11.84
N SER A 22 5.70 16.07 -11.44
CA SER A 22 4.74 16.70 -10.54
C SER A 22 4.59 18.17 -10.91
N GLU A 23 3.39 18.71 -10.77
CA GLU A 23 3.11 20.12 -11.07
C GLU A 23 3.56 21.05 -9.93
N GLU A 24 3.75 20.51 -8.75
CA GLU A 24 4.23 21.21 -7.57
C GLU A 24 5.57 20.62 -7.12
N GLU A 25 6.22 21.26 -6.15
CA GLU A 25 7.50 20.78 -5.61
C GLU A 25 7.34 19.51 -4.76
N HIS A 26 6.62 18.53 -5.27
CA HIS A 26 6.50 17.23 -4.63
C HIS A 26 7.60 16.29 -5.10
N ARG A 27 8.13 15.52 -4.17
CA ARG A 27 9.06 14.45 -4.51
C ARG A 27 8.36 13.43 -5.40
N ASN A 28 9.07 12.91 -6.37
CA ASN A 28 8.54 11.95 -7.33
C ASN A 28 9.62 10.94 -7.74
N LEU A 29 9.26 10.03 -8.65
CA LEU A 29 10.15 8.93 -9.05
C LEU A 29 11.41 9.40 -9.80
N SER A 30 11.45 10.63 -10.28
CA SER A 30 12.62 11.14 -11.00
C SER A 30 13.88 11.26 -10.13
N GLU A 31 13.72 11.25 -8.80
CA GLU A 31 14.88 11.30 -7.89
C GLU A 31 15.62 9.97 -7.80
N PHE A 32 15.02 8.88 -8.28
CA PHE A 32 15.65 7.57 -8.33
C PHE A 32 16.24 7.35 -9.72
N ASN A 33 17.40 6.73 -9.78
CA ASN A 33 18.06 6.45 -11.07
C ASN A 33 17.43 5.22 -11.72
N LEU A 34 16.22 5.41 -12.26
CA LEU A 34 15.43 4.33 -12.87
C LEU A 34 15.59 4.32 -14.39
N PRO A 35 15.42 3.15 -15.05
CA PRO A 35 15.42 3.09 -16.51
C PRO A 35 14.34 3.99 -17.11
N PRO A 36 14.55 4.51 -18.34
CA PRO A 36 13.51 5.30 -19.03
C PRO A 36 12.34 4.43 -19.48
N ASP A 37 11.22 5.07 -19.77
CA ASP A 37 10.05 4.46 -20.42
C ASP A 37 9.37 3.37 -19.61
N ILE A 38 9.42 3.46 -18.28
CA ILE A 38 8.66 2.57 -17.41
C ILE A 38 7.66 3.38 -16.59
N TYR A 39 6.57 2.72 -16.18
CA TYR A 39 5.47 3.35 -15.44
C TYR A 39 5.05 2.47 -14.28
N ALA A 40 4.48 3.10 -13.25
CA ALA A 40 4.01 2.37 -12.08
C ALA A 40 2.80 1.49 -12.43
N ALA A 41 2.91 0.20 -12.11
CA ALA A 41 1.83 -0.76 -12.17
C ALA A 41 1.23 -0.88 -10.77
N GLY A 42 0.00 -0.40 -10.57
CA GLY A 42 -0.60 -0.36 -9.24
C GLY A 42 0.06 0.70 -8.37
N ARG A 43 -0.32 1.94 -8.59
CA ARG A 43 0.28 3.09 -7.91
C ARG A 43 0.08 3.04 -6.40
N LEU A 44 1.07 3.51 -5.67
CA LEU A 44 0.96 3.80 -4.25
C LEU A 44 0.74 5.29 -4.06
N ASP A 45 -0.06 5.64 -3.05
CA ASP A 45 -0.27 7.03 -2.69
C ASP A 45 1.04 7.65 -2.17
N LYS A 46 1.12 8.98 -2.19
CA LYS A 46 2.27 9.71 -1.71
C LYS A 46 2.63 9.33 -0.27
N ASP A 47 1.62 9.18 0.58
CA ASP A 47 1.77 8.85 2.00
C ASP A 47 1.81 7.35 2.29
N SER A 48 1.90 6.51 1.26
CA SER A 48 2.08 5.07 1.39
C SER A 48 3.50 4.69 1.00
N GLU A 49 3.97 3.58 1.55
CA GLU A 49 5.34 3.07 1.35
C GLU A 49 5.30 1.67 0.76
N GLY A 50 6.43 1.22 0.28
CA GLY A 50 6.66 -0.18 0.01
C GLY A 50 6.75 -0.54 -1.45
N LEU A 51 6.36 -1.76 -1.73
CA LEU A 51 6.60 -2.42 -3.00
C LEU A 51 5.83 -1.75 -4.14
N LEU A 52 6.58 -1.21 -5.10
CA LEU A 52 6.06 -0.59 -6.31
C LEU A 52 6.69 -1.28 -7.52
N LEU A 53 5.87 -1.84 -8.38
CA LEU A 53 6.32 -2.45 -9.63
C LEU A 53 6.24 -1.40 -10.74
N LEU A 54 7.33 -1.27 -11.49
CA LEU A 54 7.39 -0.37 -12.65
C LEU A 54 7.77 -1.18 -13.88
N THR A 55 7.06 -0.94 -14.98
CA THR A 55 7.28 -1.69 -16.23
C THR A 55 6.73 -0.91 -17.42
N ASN A 56 7.20 -1.26 -18.60
CA ASN A 56 6.62 -0.78 -19.86
C ASN A 56 5.76 -1.84 -20.56
N ASP A 57 5.47 -2.96 -19.87
CA ASP A 57 4.64 -4.04 -20.40
C ASP A 57 3.18 -3.78 -20.09
N GLY A 58 2.49 -3.04 -20.99
CA GLY A 58 1.09 -2.65 -20.80
C GLY A 58 0.13 -3.82 -20.60
N PRO A 59 0.16 -4.85 -21.46
CA PRO A 59 -0.70 -6.03 -21.28
C PRO A 59 -0.47 -6.73 -19.93
N PHE A 60 0.77 -6.83 -19.49
CA PHE A 60 1.10 -7.41 -18.19
C PHE A 60 0.52 -6.59 -17.04
N ILE A 61 0.62 -5.25 -17.11
CA ILE A 61 0.08 -4.35 -16.07
C ILE A 61 -1.40 -4.64 -15.87
N LYS A 62 -2.18 -4.65 -16.95
CA LYS A 62 -3.63 -4.87 -16.88
C LYS A 62 -3.96 -6.22 -16.23
N LYS A 63 -3.35 -7.28 -16.72
CA LYS A 63 -3.57 -8.63 -16.20
C LYS A 63 -3.14 -8.76 -14.74
N PHE A 64 -2.01 -8.15 -14.39
CA PHE A 64 -1.46 -8.20 -13.04
C PHE A 64 -2.38 -7.48 -12.04
N LEU A 65 -2.85 -6.29 -12.37
CA LEU A 65 -3.72 -5.51 -11.47
C LEU A 65 -5.07 -6.18 -11.23
N ASP A 66 -5.59 -6.89 -12.23
CA ASP A 66 -6.92 -7.52 -12.15
C ASP A 66 -6.93 -8.81 -11.33
N SER A 67 -5.78 -9.48 -11.17
CA SER A 67 -5.77 -10.86 -10.69
C SER A 67 -4.90 -11.13 -9.47
N HIS A 68 -4.10 -10.18 -9.00
CA HIS A 68 -3.12 -10.45 -7.94
C HIS A 68 -3.52 -9.81 -6.61
N PRO A 69 -3.40 -10.56 -5.50
CA PRO A 69 -3.63 -9.97 -4.17
C PRO A 69 -2.53 -8.99 -3.81
N ARG A 70 -2.88 -8.02 -2.96
CA ARG A 70 -1.96 -7.04 -2.42
C ARG A 70 -1.97 -7.16 -0.91
N THR A 71 -0.79 -7.27 -0.32
CA THR A 71 -0.65 -7.40 1.12
C THR A 71 0.02 -6.16 1.69
N TYR A 72 -0.57 -5.65 2.78
CA TYR A 72 -0.12 -4.44 3.45
C TYR A 72 0.16 -4.71 4.91
N TRP A 73 1.21 -4.07 5.45
CA TRP A 73 1.38 -3.90 6.88
C TRP A 73 0.89 -2.50 7.23
N VAL A 74 0.00 -2.44 8.22
CA VAL A 74 -0.73 -1.22 8.53
C VAL A 74 -0.60 -0.94 10.02
N GLN A 75 0.03 0.18 10.36
CA GLN A 75 0.05 0.66 11.74
C GLN A 75 -1.17 1.53 11.96
N VAL A 76 -1.94 1.21 12.99
CA VAL A 76 -3.17 1.93 13.33
C VAL A 76 -3.13 2.44 14.77
N GLU A 77 -3.94 3.45 15.06
CA GLU A 77 -4.17 3.89 16.43
C GLU A 77 -5.03 2.85 17.16
N ARG A 78 -4.74 2.65 18.43
CA ARG A 78 -5.41 1.71 19.32
C ARG A 78 -5.17 0.26 18.88
N VAL A 79 -5.78 -0.67 19.59
CA VAL A 79 -5.63 -2.11 19.33
C VAL A 79 -7.00 -2.68 19.05
N PRO A 80 -7.32 -3.02 17.78
CA PRO A 80 -8.62 -3.60 17.45
C PRO A 80 -8.76 -5.00 18.04
N THR A 81 -9.99 -5.33 18.40
CA THR A 81 -10.35 -6.70 18.80
C THR A 81 -10.55 -7.56 17.56
N ASP A 82 -10.61 -8.89 17.73
CA ASP A 82 -10.90 -9.75 16.59
C ASP A 82 -12.29 -9.47 16.00
N ASP A 83 -13.26 -9.08 16.82
CA ASP A 83 -14.58 -8.69 16.33
C ASP A 83 -14.50 -7.44 15.44
N ASP A 84 -13.66 -6.46 15.80
CA ASP A 84 -13.41 -5.29 14.95
C ASP A 84 -12.83 -5.72 13.60
N LEU A 85 -11.84 -6.63 13.63
CA LEU A 85 -11.20 -7.11 12.41
C LEU A 85 -12.17 -7.93 11.54
N GLN A 86 -13.10 -8.65 12.17
CA GLN A 86 -14.08 -9.44 11.44
C GLN A 86 -15.00 -8.54 10.59
N VAL A 87 -15.29 -7.34 11.05
CA VAL A 87 -16.06 -6.36 10.27
C VAL A 87 -15.31 -6.04 8.96
N LEU A 88 -14.00 -5.84 9.03
CA LEU A 88 -13.19 -5.60 7.82
C LEU A 88 -13.15 -6.83 6.91
N ARG A 89 -13.01 -8.02 7.49
CA ARG A 89 -12.95 -9.28 6.71
C ARG A 89 -14.21 -9.52 5.90
N ASN A 90 -15.36 -9.14 6.44
CA ASN A 90 -16.66 -9.29 5.78
C ASN A 90 -16.89 -8.24 4.68
N GLY A 91 -16.12 -7.19 4.68
CA GLY A 91 -16.33 -6.05 3.80
C GLY A 91 -17.11 -4.93 4.47
N VAL A 92 -16.75 -3.70 4.15
CA VAL A 92 -17.39 -2.51 4.71
C VAL A 92 -17.74 -1.52 3.61
N LYS A 93 -18.67 -0.64 3.89
CA LYS A 93 -19.04 0.43 2.97
C LYS A 93 -18.11 1.62 3.22
N ILE A 94 -17.40 2.01 2.18
CA ILE A 94 -16.52 3.19 2.18
C ILE A 94 -16.89 4.10 1.03
N LYS A 95 -16.29 5.28 0.98
CA LYS A 95 -16.42 6.15 -0.19
C LYS A 95 -15.83 5.42 -1.41
N GLY A 96 -16.59 5.26 -2.44
CA GLY A 96 -16.20 4.49 -3.62
C GLY A 96 -16.86 3.12 -3.72
N GLY A 97 -17.64 2.71 -2.71
CA GLY A 97 -18.46 1.50 -2.74
C GLY A 97 -18.14 0.51 -1.62
N ASP A 98 -18.79 -0.63 -1.70
CA ASP A 98 -18.58 -1.71 -0.73
C ASP A 98 -17.26 -2.42 -1.02
N THR A 99 -16.50 -2.75 0.03
CA THR A 99 -15.27 -3.51 -0.14
C THR A 99 -15.58 -5.00 -0.17
N SER A 100 -14.79 -5.73 -0.95
CA SER A 100 -14.89 -7.19 -1.02
C SER A 100 -14.36 -7.83 0.26
N PRO A 101 -14.78 -9.06 0.59
CA PRO A 101 -14.15 -9.80 1.68
C PRO A 101 -12.64 -9.86 1.53
N CYS A 102 -11.94 -9.78 2.63
CA CYS A 102 -10.48 -9.73 2.63
C CYS A 102 -9.90 -10.45 3.83
N LEU A 103 -8.57 -10.60 3.85
CA LEU A 103 -7.84 -11.18 4.95
C LEU A 103 -7.29 -10.08 5.84
N VAL A 104 -7.52 -10.18 7.13
CA VAL A 104 -7.01 -9.21 8.11
C VAL A 104 -6.57 -9.99 9.36
N LYS A 105 -5.39 -9.69 9.87
CA LYS A 105 -4.95 -10.23 11.15
C LYS A 105 -4.11 -9.21 11.91
N LEU A 106 -4.16 -9.29 13.23
CA LEU A 106 -3.27 -8.55 14.10
C LEU A 106 -1.88 -9.22 14.05
N ILE A 107 -0.83 -8.41 13.89
CA ILE A 107 0.55 -8.90 13.89
C ILE A 107 1.36 -8.17 14.95
N GLN A 108 2.50 -8.73 15.32
CA GLN A 108 3.48 -8.04 16.15
C GLN A 108 4.10 -6.91 15.35
N SER A 109 4.62 -5.89 16.03
CA SER A 109 5.34 -4.80 15.37
C SER A 109 6.47 -5.39 14.51
N PRO A 110 6.43 -5.16 13.18
CA PRO A 110 7.45 -5.74 12.32
C PRO A 110 8.82 -5.08 12.54
N ASN A 111 9.87 -5.85 12.31
CA ASN A 111 11.23 -5.35 12.40
C ASN A 111 11.59 -4.64 11.08
N ILE A 112 11.20 -3.37 10.99
CA ILE A 112 11.39 -2.55 9.79
C ILE A 112 12.05 -1.22 10.19
N THR A 113 12.66 -0.58 9.20
CA THR A 113 13.26 0.74 9.38
C THR A 113 12.18 1.76 9.74
N GLU A 114 12.49 2.65 10.68
CA GLU A 114 11.58 3.74 11.03
C GLU A 114 11.28 4.60 9.80
N ARG A 115 10.04 5.08 9.71
CA ARG A 115 9.65 5.97 8.62
C ARG A 115 10.40 7.30 8.72
N ASN A 116 10.75 7.87 7.59
CA ASN A 116 11.34 9.21 7.52
C ASN A 116 10.44 10.11 6.66
N PRO A 117 9.79 11.15 7.19
CA PRO A 117 9.81 11.58 8.59
C PRO A 117 9.11 10.57 9.52
N PRO A 118 9.44 10.58 10.83
CA PRO A 118 8.81 9.66 11.79
C PRO A 118 7.29 9.79 11.84
N VAL A 119 6.64 8.68 12.17
CA VAL A 119 5.19 8.67 12.38
C VAL A 119 4.86 9.51 13.60
N ARG A 120 3.82 10.36 13.49
CA ARG A 120 3.33 11.14 14.61
C ARG A 120 2.35 10.31 15.43
N PHE A 121 2.61 10.21 16.72
CA PHE A 121 1.76 9.48 17.64
C PHE A 121 1.03 10.47 18.55
N ARG A 122 -0.25 10.18 18.85
CA ARG A 122 -0.95 10.90 19.90
C ARG A 122 -0.48 10.35 21.25
N LYS A 123 -0.15 11.28 22.17
CA LYS A 123 0.29 10.91 23.51
C LYS A 123 -0.80 10.08 24.21
N ASN A 124 -0.39 8.98 24.83
CA ASN A 124 -1.28 8.06 25.56
C ASN A 124 -2.28 7.29 24.71
N VAL A 125 -2.10 7.27 23.38
CA VAL A 125 -2.88 6.41 22.49
C VAL A 125 -1.99 5.26 22.03
N PRO A 126 -2.32 4.01 22.39
CA PRO A 126 -1.53 2.87 21.92
C PRO A 126 -1.68 2.69 20.42
N THR A 127 -0.74 1.98 19.82
CA THR A 127 -0.78 1.64 18.40
C THR A 127 -0.64 0.13 18.25
N SER A 128 -1.04 -0.37 17.09
CA SER A 128 -0.91 -1.79 16.76
C SER A 128 -0.67 -1.96 15.27
N TRP A 129 -0.28 -3.16 14.86
CA TRP A 129 -0.02 -3.48 13.48
C TRP A 129 -0.97 -4.55 12.96
N LEU A 130 -1.46 -4.35 11.74
CA LEU A 130 -2.31 -5.28 11.02
C LEU A 130 -1.62 -5.74 9.74
N GLU A 131 -1.93 -6.96 9.32
CA GLU A 131 -1.63 -7.41 7.97
C GLU A 131 -2.94 -7.57 7.24
N ILE A 132 -3.10 -6.84 6.13
CA ILE A 132 -4.33 -6.81 5.33
C ILE A 132 -3.99 -7.25 3.91
N THR A 133 -4.72 -8.23 3.39
CA THR A 133 -4.58 -8.69 2.01
C THR A 133 -5.87 -8.45 1.25
N LEU A 134 -5.77 -7.64 0.19
CA LEU A 134 -6.89 -7.26 -0.68
C LEU A 134 -6.74 -7.87 -2.05
N THR A 135 -7.87 -8.13 -2.71
CA THR A 135 -7.91 -8.56 -4.11
C THR A 135 -8.42 -7.44 -5.04
N GLU A 136 -8.58 -6.25 -4.51
CA GLU A 136 -9.04 -5.05 -5.23
C GLU A 136 -8.21 -3.85 -4.81
N GLY A 137 -8.33 -2.75 -5.53
CA GLY A 137 -7.58 -1.53 -5.24
C GLY A 137 -8.41 -0.28 -5.42
N LYS A 138 -9.40 -0.06 -4.54
CA LYS A 138 -10.15 1.18 -4.54
C LYS A 138 -9.29 2.32 -4.02
N ASN A 139 -9.59 3.55 -4.41
CA ASN A 139 -8.85 4.73 -3.99
C ASN A 139 -8.75 4.80 -2.47
N ARG A 140 -7.53 4.83 -1.94
CA ARG A 140 -7.21 4.91 -0.51
C ARG A 140 -7.97 3.88 0.35
N GLN A 141 -8.15 2.70 -0.19
CA GLN A 141 -9.06 1.69 0.39
C GLN A 141 -8.68 1.29 1.81
N VAL A 142 -7.41 0.93 2.05
CA VAL A 142 -6.99 0.48 3.40
C VAL A 142 -7.23 1.59 4.43
N ARG A 143 -6.86 2.81 4.11
CA ARG A 143 -7.04 3.96 5.02
C ARG A 143 -8.51 4.21 5.34
N ARG A 144 -9.37 4.10 4.33
CA ARG A 144 -10.82 4.27 4.52
C ARG A 144 -11.44 3.14 5.31
N MET A 145 -10.97 1.92 5.10
CA MET A 145 -11.46 0.75 5.85
C MET A 145 -11.14 0.85 7.34
N THR A 146 -9.88 1.13 7.67
CA THR A 146 -9.47 1.23 9.08
C THR A 146 -10.14 2.41 9.79
N ALA A 147 -10.28 3.54 9.10
CA ALA A 147 -10.97 4.69 9.64
C ALA A 147 -12.46 4.38 9.90
N LYS A 148 -13.09 3.61 9.02
CA LYS A 148 -14.50 3.23 9.13
C LYS A 148 -14.80 2.50 10.44
N ILE A 149 -13.88 1.65 10.90
CA ILE A 149 -14.05 0.93 12.16
C ILE A 149 -13.43 1.65 13.36
N GLY A 150 -12.91 2.87 13.17
CA GLY A 150 -12.43 3.70 14.27
C GLY A 150 -10.96 3.52 14.63
N PHE A 151 -10.15 2.93 13.74
CA PHE A 151 -8.72 2.69 13.98
C PHE A 151 -7.91 3.35 12.85
N PRO A 152 -7.68 4.68 12.90
CA PRO A 152 -7.02 5.38 11.80
C PRO A 152 -5.63 4.84 11.49
N THR A 153 -5.29 4.80 10.21
CA THR A 153 -3.97 4.37 9.74
C THR A 153 -2.93 5.47 10.03
N LEU A 154 -1.83 5.07 10.66
CA LEU A 154 -0.67 5.93 10.92
C LEU A 154 0.44 5.68 9.90
N ARG A 155 0.67 4.43 9.51
CA ARG A 155 1.69 4.04 8.55
C ARG A 155 1.16 2.90 7.69
N LEU A 156 1.43 2.96 6.39
CA LEU A 156 0.94 1.97 5.44
C LEU A 156 2.07 1.56 4.49
N ILE A 157 2.37 0.26 4.48
CA ILE A 157 3.46 -0.29 3.67
C ILE A 157 2.91 -1.46 2.86
N ARG A 158 3.01 -1.38 1.54
CA ARG A 158 2.68 -2.55 0.72
C ARG A 158 3.87 -3.50 0.71
N VAL A 159 3.68 -4.70 1.24
CA VAL A 159 4.74 -5.69 1.40
C VAL A 159 4.60 -6.87 0.45
N GLY A 160 3.48 -6.98 -0.24
CA GLY A 160 3.24 -8.07 -1.18
C GLY A 160 2.43 -7.66 -2.39
N LEU A 161 2.80 -8.16 -3.55
CA LEU A 161 2.06 -8.08 -4.82
C LEU A 161 2.06 -9.48 -5.41
N GLY A 162 0.95 -10.20 -5.29
CA GLY A 162 0.90 -11.60 -5.68
C GLY A 162 1.95 -12.41 -4.93
N LYS A 163 2.87 -13.02 -5.65
CA LYS A 163 3.97 -13.80 -5.07
C LYS A 163 5.21 -12.96 -4.75
N ILE A 164 5.23 -11.71 -5.20
CA ILE A 164 6.36 -10.80 -4.95
C ILE A 164 6.25 -10.25 -3.54
N LYS A 165 7.34 -10.32 -2.79
CA LYS A 165 7.39 -9.83 -1.40
C LYS A 165 8.50 -8.82 -1.24
N LEU A 166 8.28 -7.87 -0.34
CA LEU A 166 9.29 -6.90 0.05
C LEU A 166 10.26 -7.57 1.03
N ASP A 167 11.56 -7.41 0.77
CA ASP A 167 12.62 -7.91 1.65
C ASP A 167 12.94 -6.91 2.77
#